data_05dbaed645b224d765268635b283c645
#
_entry.id   05dbaed645b224d765268635b283c645
#
_cell.length_a   1.000
_cell.length_b   1.000
_cell.length_c   1.000
_cell.angle_alpha   90.00
_cell.angle_beta   90.00
_cell.angle_gamma   90.00
#
_symmetry.space_group_name_H-M   'P 1'
#
loop_
_entity.id
_entity.type
_entity.pdbx_description
1 polymer ?
#
loop_
_entity_poly.entity_id
_entity_poly.type
_entity_poly.pdbx_seq_one_letter_code
_entity_poly.pdbx_strand_id
1 'polypeptide(L)'
;SFSSVFHALYRAGGVNDIGSLRAIQLVRGGKPIATIDVYDFIMRGKATDDIRLQEGDVVIVPPYQALVTIEGNVKRPMKYEMKDGENVKTLLKYAGGFSGDAYTRALRMIRQNGREYQVYTIDDIDYSVFPVKDGDKVTAEAILNRFENKLEIKGAVYRPGIYQFGGSLNTVRQLVEKADGLMGDAFTARAVLHRERDNLTREVISVDIKKVLDGTIPDIPLQKNDVLYIPSIHDLQDMGVITVFGEVARPGELPYADNTTLEDIIIQAGGLKESASTVRVDVSRRIKDNKSTDVSSTIGKMYSFSLKDGFVIDGEPGFVLQPYDQVYVRRSPGYQEQANVDITGEVLYDGTYALTNKSERLSDLVKKAGGVTPFAYVKGAKLIRQANDEELKRMEDVFKMMRREMGQANMDSLKLDLDSVYSVGIDLELAMKNPGSSADVVLRAGDKLVVPELSNTVKINGAVMLPNTVAYKDNKSVKYYISQAGGFANNARKSRAFIIYMNGQVAKVKGSGRNMIEPGCEIVVPVKDKNGRMNFQTILGIASSIGSLGLTAASIANILK
;
A
#
# COMPACT_ATOMS: atom_id res chain seq x y z
N SER A 1 6.90 59.46 -24.51
CA SER A 1 6.89 57.99 -24.39
C SER A 1 8.25 57.45 -24.79
N PHE A 2 8.88 56.66 -23.92
CA PHE A 2 10.22 56.05 -24.17
C PHE A 2 10.06 54.63 -24.75
N SER A 3 9.03 54.36 -25.55
CA SER A 3 8.79 53.05 -26.14
C SER A 3 9.76 52.78 -27.29
N SER A 4 10.36 51.62 -27.30
CA SER A 4 11.18 51.11 -28.42
C SER A 4 10.39 50.17 -29.30
N VAL A 5 10.99 49.76 -30.43
CA VAL A 5 10.37 48.77 -31.35
C VAL A 5 10.06 47.47 -30.61
N PHE A 6 10.94 46.95 -29.75
CA PHE A 6 10.68 45.76 -28.96
C PHE A 6 9.52 45.92 -27.96
N HIS A 7 9.41 47.11 -27.33
CA HIS A 7 8.28 47.37 -26.48
C HIS A 7 6.95 47.42 -27.25
N ALA A 8 6.97 47.95 -28.47
CA ALA A 8 5.76 48.00 -29.30
C ALA A 8 5.35 46.59 -29.73
N LEU A 9 6.30 45.75 -30.15
CA LEU A 9 6.05 44.35 -30.50
C LEU A 9 5.52 43.56 -29.29
N TYR A 10 6.12 43.75 -28.12
CA TYR A 10 5.64 43.10 -26.90
C TYR A 10 4.18 43.48 -26.58
N ARG A 11 3.86 44.78 -26.67
CA ARG A 11 2.49 45.28 -26.44
C ARG A 11 1.49 44.83 -27.47
N ALA A 12 1.93 44.58 -28.72
CA ALA A 12 1.11 44.04 -29.79
C ALA A 12 0.85 42.54 -29.69
N GLY A 13 1.41 41.86 -28.67
CA GLY A 13 1.31 40.42 -28.50
C GLY A 13 2.39 39.61 -29.19
N GLY A 14 3.46 40.24 -29.65
CA GLY A 14 4.56 39.59 -30.36
C GLY A 14 4.39 39.60 -31.90
N VAL A 15 5.12 38.69 -32.54
CA VAL A 15 5.03 38.41 -33.97
C VAL A 15 4.27 37.12 -34.16
N ASN A 16 3.32 37.10 -35.09
CA ASN A 16 2.54 35.89 -35.40
C ASN A 16 3.37 34.84 -36.15
N ASP A 17 2.80 33.64 -36.36
CA ASP A 17 3.51 32.49 -36.94
C ASP A 17 4.01 32.69 -38.39
N ILE A 18 3.49 33.64 -39.11
CA ILE A 18 3.90 33.97 -40.50
C ILE A 18 4.79 35.21 -40.55
N GLY A 19 4.95 35.93 -39.46
CA GLY A 19 5.76 37.15 -39.41
C GLY A 19 7.24 36.88 -39.23
N SER A 20 8.06 37.66 -39.94
CA SER A 20 9.52 37.60 -39.81
C SER A 20 9.98 38.21 -38.50
N LEU A 21 10.83 37.50 -37.76
CA LEU A 21 11.60 38.00 -36.64
C LEU A 21 12.90 38.69 -37.04
N ARG A 22 13.26 38.58 -38.34
CA ARG A 22 14.59 38.97 -38.82
C ARG A 22 14.56 40.10 -39.88
N ALA A 23 13.36 40.56 -40.27
CA ALA A 23 13.19 41.59 -41.28
C ALA A 23 12.15 42.65 -40.85
N ILE A 24 12.01 42.92 -39.57
CA ILE A 24 11.06 43.91 -39.03
C ILE A 24 11.54 45.29 -39.44
N GLN A 25 10.67 46.08 -40.08
CA GLN A 25 10.98 47.40 -40.59
C GLN A 25 10.37 48.51 -39.72
N LEU A 26 11.17 49.51 -39.40
CA LEU A 26 10.68 50.74 -38.86
C LEU A 26 10.59 51.78 -39.95
N VAL A 27 9.38 52.29 -40.20
CA VAL A 27 9.10 53.31 -41.20
C VAL A 27 8.74 54.60 -40.51
N ARG A 28 9.39 55.70 -40.93
CA ARG A 28 9.19 57.05 -40.42
C ARG A 28 8.98 58.00 -41.60
N GLY A 29 7.90 58.78 -41.58
CA GLY A 29 7.59 59.70 -42.65
C GLY A 29 7.47 59.01 -44.03
N GLY A 30 7.01 57.74 -44.09
CA GLY A 30 6.85 56.94 -45.29
C GLY A 30 8.16 56.34 -45.84
N LYS A 31 9.28 56.47 -45.13
CA LYS A 31 10.57 55.89 -45.51
C LYS A 31 11.06 54.88 -44.49
N PRO A 32 11.54 53.69 -44.93
CA PRO A 32 12.16 52.75 -44.02
C PRO A 32 13.47 53.35 -43.47
N ILE A 33 13.58 53.42 -42.14
CA ILE A 33 14.76 53.99 -41.44
C ILE A 33 15.63 52.91 -40.82
N ALA A 34 15.07 51.73 -40.52
CA ALA A 34 15.82 50.62 -39.98
C ALA A 34 15.14 49.27 -40.30
N THR A 35 15.95 48.23 -40.39
CA THR A 35 15.52 46.82 -40.38
C THR A 35 16.05 46.16 -39.13
N ILE A 36 15.20 45.60 -38.31
CA ILE A 36 15.52 45.00 -37.04
C ILE A 36 15.53 43.49 -37.15
N ASP A 37 16.62 42.86 -36.74
CA ASP A 37 16.80 41.43 -36.61
C ASP A 37 16.74 41.04 -35.11
N VAL A 38 15.61 40.44 -34.70
CA VAL A 38 15.42 40.03 -33.27
C VAL A 38 16.43 38.96 -32.88
N TYR A 39 16.95 38.18 -33.81
CA TYR A 39 17.99 37.17 -33.53
C TYR A 39 19.29 37.82 -33.01
N ASP A 40 19.65 39.01 -33.49
CA ASP A 40 20.80 39.74 -32.96
C ASP A 40 20.62 40.10 -31.50
N PHE A 41 19.40 40.45 -31.09
CA PHE A 41 19.08 40.68 -29.69
C PHE A 41 19.07 39.37 -28.89
N ILE A 42 18.29 38.35 -29.32
CA ILE A 42 18.13 37.09 -28.58
C ILE A 42 19.44 36.29 -28.50
N MET A 43 20.19 36.21 -29.59
CA MET A 43 21.36 35.35 -29.69
C MET A 43 22.65 36.05 -29.28
N ARG A 44 22.73 37.36 -29.39
CA ARG A 44 23.96 38.14 -29.21
C ARG A 44 23.87 39.23 -28.14
N GLY A 45 22.67 39.49 -27.61
CA GLY A 45 22.40 40.57 -26.66
C GLY A 45 22.58 41.98 -27.25
N LYS A 46 22.59 42.13 -28.59
CA LYS A 46 22.75 43.42 -29.24
C LYS A 46 21.41 44.16 -29.26
N ALA A 47 21.29 45.19 -28.44
CA ALA A 47 20.13 46.09 -28.39
C ALA A 47 20.31 47.35 -29.26
N THR A 48 21.35 47.40 -30.09
CA THR A 48 21.66 48.60 -30.90
C THR A 48 20.60 48.95 -31.91
N ASP A 49 19.81 47.95 -32.33
CA ASP A 49 18.73 48.11 -33.33
C ASP A 49 17.38 48.36 -32.66
N ASP A 50 17.28 48.42 -31.35
CA ASP A 50 16.07 48.75 -30.60
C ASP A 50 15.85 50.26 -30.58
N ILE A 51 15.41 50.80 -31.70
CA ILE A 51 15.23 52.23 -31.93
C ILE A 51 14.01 52.74 -31.15
N ARG A 52 14.17 53.94 -30.54
CA ARG A 52 13.03 54.62 -29.89
C ARG A 52 12.04 55.14 -30.92
N LEU A 53 10.78 54.81 -30.67
CA LEU A 53 9.69 55.21 -31.50
C LEU A 53 9.32 56.67 -31.33
N GLN A 54 8.95 57.34 -32.42
CA GLN A 54 8.41 58.67 -32.49
C GLN A 54 6.94 58.63 -32.93
N GLU A 55 6.23 59.71 -32.71
CA GLU A 55 4.86 59.84 -33.18
C GLU A 55 4.78 59.73 -34.72
N GLY A 56 3.86 58.89 -35.21
CA GLY A 56 3.71 58.61 -36.64
C GLY A 56 4.62 57.51 -37.18
N ASP A 57 5.43 56.86 -36.32
CA ASP A 57 6.21 55.70 -36.76
C ASP A 57 5.29 54.48 -36.98
N VAL A 58 5.63 53.70 -38.01
CA VAL A 58 4.96 52.44 -38.35
C VAL A 58 5.97 51.29 -38.28
N VAL A 59 5.62 50.27 -37.52
CA VAL A 59 6.39 49.02 -37.45
C VAL A 59 5.74 48.00 -38.37
N ILE A 60 6.46 47.58 -39.39
CA ILE A 60 6.00 46.60 -40.36
C ILE A 60 6.70 45.28 -40.13
N VAL A 61 5.93 44.21 -39.95
CA VAL A 61 6.40 42.83 -39.84
C VAL A 61 6.07 42.10 -41.13
N PRO A 62 7.03 41.90 -42.04
CA PRO A 62 6.79 41.16 -43.28
C PRO A 62 6.72 39.65 -42.99
N PRO A 63 6.27 38.82 -43.95
CA PRO A 63 6.37 37.35 -43.82
C PRO A 63 7.83 36.90 -43.73
N TYR A 64 8.05 35.76 -43.07
CA TYR A 64 9.40 35.14 -43.01
C TYR A 64 9.84 34.70 -44.43
N GLN A 65 11.17 34.62 -44.65
CA GLN A 65 11.73 34.16 -45.94
C GLN A 65 11.89 32.65 -45.99
N ALA A 66 12.51 32.08 -44.99
CA ALA A 66 12.71 30.65 -44.87
C ALA A 66 12.59 30.20 -43.41
N LEU A 67 11.74 29.22 -43.16
CA LEU A 67 11.58 28.61 -41.83
C LEU A 67 12.09 27.17 -41.90
N VAL A 68 13.16 26.90 -41.17
CA VAL A 68 13.87 25.61 -41.12
C VAL A 68 13.68 24.94 -39.77
N THR A 69 13.27 23.68 -39.81
CA THR A 69 13.15 22.88 -38.58
C THR A 69 14.46 22.14 -38.31
N ILE A 70 14.98 22.23 -37.08
CA ILE A 70 16.02 21.36 -36.62
C ILE A 70 15.54 20.57 -35.39
N GLU A 71 15.75 19.25 -35.42
CA GLU A 71 15.27 18.34 -34.39
C GLU A 71 16.35 17.29 -34.03
N GLY A 72 16.04 16.45 -32.99
CA GLY A 72 16.96 15.43 -32.50
C GLY A 72 17.99 16.00 -31.53
N ASN A 73 19.21 15.49 -31.61
CA ASN A 73 20.27 15.72 -30.61
C ASN A 73 20.99 17.06 -30.77
N VAL A 74 20.24 18.14 -30.67
CA VAL A 74 20.75 19.53 -30.57
C VAL A 74 20.24 20.15 -29.29
N LYS A 75 20.92 21.20 -28.78
CA LYS A 75 20.56 21.82 -27.50
C LYS A 75 19.22 22.54 -27.49
N ARG A 76 18.78 23.08 -28.63
CA ARG A 76 17.52 23.79 -28.80
C ARG A 76 16.79 23.35 -30.07
N PRO A 77 16.14 22.19 -30.06
CA PRO A 77 15.38 21.72 -31.23
C PRO A 77 14.11 22.60 -31.39
N MET A 78 14.02 23.29 -32.50
CA MET A 78 12.87 24.13 -32.87
C MET A 78 12.94 24.59 -34.33
N LYS A 79 11.98 25.41 -34.75
CA LYS A 79 12.01 26.09 -36.03
C LYS A 79 12.79 27.39 -35.94
N TYR A 80 13.68 27.62 -36.90
CA TYR A 80 14.46 28.84 -37.01
C TYR A 80 14.20 29.54 -38.34
N GLU A 81 14.04 30.85 -38.26
CA GLU A 81 14.00 31.69 -39.45
C GLU A 81 15.41 31.88 -39.97
N MET A 82 15.64 31.51 -41.22
CA MET A 82 16.91 31.61 -41.92
C MET A 82 16.86 32.68 -42.97
N LYS A 83 17.96 33.42 -43.18
CA LYS A 83 18.13 34.38 -44.26
C LYS A 83 18.78 33.71 -45.46
N ASP A 84 18.58 34.31 -46.63
CA ASP A 84 19.24 33.85 -47.84
C ASP A 84 20.78 33.83 -47.64
N GLY A 85 21.41 32.76 -48.12
CA GLY A 85 22.85 32.53 -47.94
C GLY A 85 23.27 31.94 -46.59
N GLU A 86 22.37 31.77 -45.62
CA GLU A 86 22.69 31.06 -44.40
C GLU A 86 22.72 29.54 -44.64
N ASN A 87 23.49 28.84 -43.85
CA ASN A 87 23.82 27.42 -44.05
C ASN A 87 23.58 26.59 -42.80
N VAL A 88 23.77 25.29 -42.91
CA VAL A 88 23.57 24.32 -41.83
C VAL A 88 24.39 24.66 -40.58
N LYS A 89 25.63 25.18 -40.73
CA LYS A 89 26.47 25.62 -39.59
C LYS A 89 25.83 26.80 -38.86
N THR A 90 25.18 27.72 -39.58
CA THR A 90 24.47 28.85 -38.96
C THR A 90 23.21 28.34 -38.23
N LEU A 91 22.47 27.41 -38.80
CA LEU A 91 21.32 26.76 -38.16
C LEU A 91 21.75 26.06 -36.86
N LEU A 92 22.80 25.26 -36.91
CA LEU A 92 23.38 24.62 -35.72
C LEU A 92 23.78 25.63 -34.63
N LYS A 93 24.34 26.77 -35.03
CA LYS A 93 24.70 27.84 -34.08
C LYS A 93 23.46 28.40 -33.39
N TYR A 94 22.35 28.60 -34.13
CA TYR A 94 21.10 29.06 -33.55
C TYR A 94 20.51 28.00 -32.62
N ALA A 95 20.60 26.71 -32.97
CA ALA A 95 20.20 25.58 -32.13
C ALA A 95 21.11 25.37 -30.90
N GLY A 96 22.12 26.20 -30.69
CA GLY A 96 23.09 26.10 -29.57
C GLY A 96 24.12 24.99 -29.71
N GLY A 97 24.22 24.39 -30.91
CA GLY A 97 25.11 23.26 -31.21
C GLY A 97 24.49 21.91 -30.85
N PHE A 98 25.29 20.87 -30.99
CA PHE A 98 24.91 19.50 -30.68
C PHE A 98 24.76 19.26 -29.16
N SER A 99 23.86 18.33 -28.77
CA SER A 99 23.88 17.75 -27.43
C SER A 99 25.06 16.79 -27.24
N GLY A 100 25.33 16.41 -26.00
CA GLY A 100 26.51 15.58 -25.68
C GLY A 100 26.48 14.17 -26.28
N ASP A 101 25.31 13.69 -26.63
CA ASP A 101 25.03 12.37 -27.19
C ASP A 101 24.74 12.40 -28.70
N ALA A 102 24.99 13.53 -29.36
CA ALA A 102 24.75 13.69 -30.79
C ALA A 102 25.82 13.02 -31.65
N TYR A 103 25.40 12.42 -32.75
CA TYR A 103 26.28 12.01 -33.84
C TYR A 103 26.64 13.23 -34.68
N THR A 104 27.86 13.73 -34.52
CA THR A 104 28.30 15.02 -35.08
C THR A 104 28.88 14.93 -36.48
N ARG A 105 29.08 13.72 -37.04
CA ARG A 105 29.73 13.50 -38.34
C ARG A 105 28.85 13.80 -39.52
N ALA A 106 27.52 13.65 -39.37
CA ALA A 106 26.55 13.94 -40.42
C ALA A 106 25.22 14.36 -39.83
N LEU A 107 24.50 15.18 -40.61
CA LEU A 107 23.10 15.52 -40.38
C LEU A 107 22.25 14.97 -41.51
N ARG A 108 21.04 14.53 -41.23
CA ARG A 108 20.06 14.19 -42.22
C ARG A 108 19.14 15.37 -42.46
N MET A 109 18.90 15.71 -43.72
CA MET A 109 17.97 16.76 -44.11
C MET A 109 16.92 16.21 -45.06
N ILE A 110 15.68 16.60 -44.84
CA ILE A 110 14.58 16.37 -45.75
C ILE A 110 14.16 17.72 -46.32
N ARG A 111 14.15 17.83 -47.66
CA ARG A 111 13.77 19.02 -48.42
C ARG A 111 12.62 18.70 -49.35
N GLN A 112 11.70 19.63 -49.50
CA GLN A 112 10.63 19.56 -50.49
C GLN A 112 11.09 20.25 -51.80
N ASN A 113 10.90 19.60 -52.95
CA ASN A 113 11.24 20.18 -54.24
C ASN A 113 10.02 20.68 -55.04
N GLY A 114 8.88 20.82 -54.36
CA GLY A 114 7.60 21.21 -54.93
C GLY A 114 6.77 20.04 -55.53
N ARG A 115 7.37 18.85 -55.64
CA ARG A 115 6.71 17.63 -56.10
C ARG A 115 6.91 16.44 -55.14
N GLU A 116 8.11 16.28 -54.65
CA GLU A 116 8.54 15.12 -53.86
C GLU A 116 9.46 15.57 -52.76
N TYR A 117 9.75 14.65 -51.81
CA TYR A 117 10.76 14.83 -50.79
C TYR A 117 12.12 14.37 -51.28
N GLN A 118 13.15 15.16 -51.01
CA GLN A 118 14.55 14.81 -51.22
C GLN A 118 15.24 14.63 -49.90
N VAL A 119 16.06 13.59 -49.77
CA VAL A 119 16.87 13.32 -48.58
C VAL A 119 18.31 13.69 -48.89
N TYR A 120 18.91 14.42 -47.97
CA TYR A 120 20.33 14.75 -47.99
C TYR A 120 21.01 14.20 -46.75
N THR A 121 22.18 13.61 -46.92
CA THR A 121 23.12 13.35 -45.84
C THR A 121 24.19 14.39 -45.96
N ILE A 122 24.33 15.28 -44.96
CA ILE A 122 25.25 16.41 -44.97
C ILE A 122 26.36 16.08 -44.01
N ASP A 123 27.54 15.86 -44.51
CA ASP A 123 28.73 15.56 -43.72
C ASP A 123 29.25 16.81 -42.99
N ASP A 124 29.98 16.63 -41.90
CA ASP A 124 30.48 17.71 -41.04
C ASP A 124 31.35 18.73 -41.80
N ILE A 125 32.07 18.29 -42.83
CA ILE A 125 32.86 19.11 -43.70
C ILE A 125 32.00 20.11 -44.52
N ASP A 126 30.79 19.74 -44.83
CA ASP A 126 29.87 20.51 -45.68
C ASP A 126 28.93 21.45 -44.90
N TYR A 127 28.91 21.40 -43.56
CA TYR A 127 28.02 22.24 -42.76
C TYR A 127 28.14 23.73 -43.03
N SER A 128 29.33 24.20 -43.38
CA SER A 128 29.62 25.61 -43.62
C SER A 128 29.24 26.09 -45.03
N VAL A 129 29.01 25.17 -45.97
CA VAL A 129 28.73 25.50 -47.35
C VAL A 129 27.35 25.06 -47.84
N PHE A 130 26.70 24.12 -47.14
CA PHE A 130 25.41 23.60 -47.52
C PHE A 130 24.29 24.59 -47.18
N PRO A 131 23.60 25.19 -48.19
CA PRO A 131 22.57 26.19 -47.92
C PRO A 131 21.26 25.54 -47.46
N VAL A 132 20.59 26.19 -46.51
CA VAL A 132 19.25 25.79 -46.06
C VAL A 132 18.18 26.56 -46.84
N LYS A 133 17.00 25.96 -47.00
CA LYS A 133 15.87 26.55 -47.70
C LYS A 133 14.59 26.45 -46.88
N ASP A 134 13.58 27.23 -47.27
CA ASP A 134 12.28 27.18 -46.61
C ASP A 134 11.69 25.76 -46.61
N GLY A 135 11.14 25.34 -45.47
CA GLY A 135 10.55 24.04 -45.28
C GLY A 135 11.53 22.89 -45.04
N ASP A 136 12.85 23.15 -45.02
CA ASP A 136 13.84 22.12 -44.71
C ASP A 136 13.65 21.58 -43.30
N LYS A 137 13.80 20.26 -43.16
CA LYS A 137 13.78 19.56 -41.87
C LYS A 137 15.12 18.87 -41.67
N VAL A 138 15.91 19.34 -40.69
CA VAL A 138 17.22 18.82 -40.36
C VAL A 138 17.13 18.00 -39.07
N THR A 139 17.69 16.80 -39.08
CA THR A 139 17.71 15.89 -37.93
C THR A 139 19.13 15.58 -37.53
N ALA A 140 19.46 15.84 -36.27
CA ALA A 140 20.68 15.40 -35.63
C ALA A 140 20.45 14.07 -34.90
N GLU A 141 21.11 13.02 -35.35
CA GLU A 141 20.96 11.69 -34.77
C GLU A 141 21.79 11.54 -33.51
N ALA A 142 21.44 10.55 -32.68
CA ALA A 142 22.26 10.16 -31.54
C ALA A 142 23.43 9.28 -31.96
N ILE A 143 24.48 9.24 -31.16
CA ILE A 143 25.53 8.23 -31.27
C ILE A 143 24.93 6.83 -31.06
N LEU A 144 25.58 5.82 -31.63
CA LEU A 144 25.16 4.44 -31.43
C LEU A 144 25.21 4.06 -29.96
N ASN A 145 24.14 3.43 -29.47
CA ASN A 145 24.09 2.91 -28.10
C ASN A 145 24.96 1.64 -27.95
N ARG A 146 26.24 1.79 -28.15
CA ARG A 146 27.23 0.72 -27.96
C ARG A 146 28.56 1.31 -27.52
N PHE A 147 29.33 0.48 -26.83
CA PHE A 147 30.70 0.84 -26.44
C PHE A 147 31.69 0.40 -27.53
N GLU A 148 32.68 1.21 -27.80
CA GLU A 148 33.72 0.88 -28.75
C GLU A 148 34.75 -0.11 -28.19
N ASN A 149 35.02 -0.03 -26.89
CA ASN A 149 36.12 -0.71 -26.22
C ASN A 149 35.74 -1.19 -24.80
N LYS A 150 34.57 -1.77 -24.66
CA LYS A 150 34.05 -2.26 -23.39
C LYS A 150 34.55 -3.66 -23.08
N LEU A 151 34.96 -3.89 -21.82
CA LEU A 151 34.95 -5.18 -21.14
C LEU A 151 34.03 -5.08 -19.92
N GLU A 152 33.48 -6.18 -19.48
CA GLU A 152 32.67 -6.20 -18.26
C GLU A 152 33.03 -7.43 -17.43
N ILE A 153 33.15 -7.23 -16.10
CA ILE A 153 33.31 -8.31 -15.14
C ILE A 153 32.23 -8.25 -14.10
N LYS A 154 31.62 -9.38 -13.80
CA LYS A 154 30.48 -9.54 -12.87
C LYS A 154 30.71 -10.66 -11.88
N GLY A 155 29.98 -10.63 -10.78
CA GLY A 155 29.97 -11.67 -9.76
C GLY A 155 30.98 -11.45 -8.66
N ALA A 156 31.62 -12.53 -8.20
CA ALA A 156 32.42 -12.56 -6.98
C ALA A 156 33.85 -11.99 -7.18
N VAL A 157 33.94 -10.72 -7.48
CA VAL A 157 35.17 -9.93 -7.54
C VAL A 157 35.00 -8.67 -6.70
N TYR A 158 36.09 -8.08 -6.20
CA TYR A 158 36.00 -6.91 -5.34
C TYR A 158 35.45 -5.66 -6.04
N ARG A 159 35.72 -5.52 -7.36
CA ARG A 159 35.23 -4.38 -8.15
C ARG A 159 34.58 -4.85 -9.45
N PRO A 160 33.35 -5.35 -9.39
CA PRO A 160 32.59 -5.65 -10.60
C PRO A 160 32.27 -4.35 -11.35
N GLY A 161 32.19 -4.43 -12.68
CA GLY A 161 31.87 -3.26 -13.50
C GLY A 161 32.41 -3.31 -14.92
N ILE A 162 32.39 -2.14 -15.55
CA ILE A 162 32.85 -1.93 -16.93
C ILE A 162 34.28 -1.41 -16.93
N TYR A 163 35.11 -1.99 -17.77
CA TYR A 163 36.50 -1.68 -17.94
C TYR A 163 36.83 -1.37 -19.40
N GLN A 164 37.92 -0.61 -19.63
CA GLN A 164 38.41 -0.30 -20.96
C GLN A 164 39.19 -1.49 -21.51
N PHE A 165 38.79 -2.03 -22.66
CA PHE A 165 39.58 -2.99 -23.43
C PHE A 165 40.76 -2.30 -24.14
N GLY A 166 41.90 -2.97 -24.12
CA GLY A 166 43.12 -2.50 -24.81
C GLY A 166 44.17 -1.96 -23.84
N GLY A 167 45.32 -1.53 -24.39
CA GLY A 167 46.51 -1.17 -23.59
C GLY A 167 47.08 -2.38 -22.84
N SER A 168 47.05 -2.33 -21.50
CA SER A 168 47.51 -3.40 -20.63
C SER A 168 46.40 -4.38 -20.23
N LEU A 169 45.15 -4.24 -20.74
CA LEU A 169 44.00 -5.05 -20.35
C LEU A 169 43.46 -5.84 -21.54
N ASN A 170 44.02 -7.03 -21.76
CA ASN A 170 43.74 -7.87 -22.93
C ASN A 170 43.49 -9.34 -22.58
N THR A 171 43.60 -9.72 -21.31
CA THR A 171 43.42 -11.11 -20.88
C THR A 171 42.54 -11.24 -19.64
N VAL A 172 42.05 -12.44 -19.40
CA VAL A 172 41.20 -12.75 -18.22
C VAL A 172 41.93 -12.48 -16.92
N ARG A 173 43.20 -12.86 -16.78
CA ARG A 173 44.02 -12.58 -15.59
C ARG A 173 44.11 -11.08 -15.32
N GLN A 174 44.47 -10.30 -16.34
CA GLN A 174 44.59 -8.83 -16.22
C GLN A 174 43.23 -8.20 -15.83
N LEU A 175 42.13 -8.71 -16.34
CA LEU A 175 40.79 -8.21 -15.98
C LEU A 175 40.45 -8.50 -14.51
N VAL A 176 40.75 -9.71 -14.03
CA VAL A 176 40.54 -10.08 -12.61
C VAL A 176 41.45 -9.24 -11.71
N GLU A 177 42.73 -9.06 -12.07
CA GLU A 177 43.66 -8.20 -11.34
C GLU A 177 43.18 -6.74 -11.29
N LYS A 178 42.67 -6.24 -12.40
CA LYS A 178 42.12 -4.87 -12.49
C LYS A 178 40.84 -4.69 -11.65
N ALA A 179 40.11 -5.79 -11.42
CA ALA A 179 38.94 -5.83 -10.53
C ALA A 179 39.33 -6.07 -9.05
N ASP A 180 40.59 -5.81 -8.68
CA ASP A 180 41.19 -6.03 -7.36
C ASP A 180 41.13 -7.49 -6.86
N GLY A 181 40.97 -8.46 -7.77
CA GLY A 181 41.00 -9.88 -7.47
C GLY A 181 39.62 -10.47 -7.13
N LEU A 182 39.67 -11.75 -6.71
CA LEU A 182 38.48 -12.56 -6.39
C LEU A 182 38.07 -12.33 -4.94
N MET A 183 36.76 -12.30 -4.70
CA MET A 183 36.21 -12.41 -3.35
C MET A 183 36.42 -13.83 -2.78
N GLY A 184 36.39 -13.97 -1.45
CA GLY A 184 36.62 -15.24 -0.76
C GLY A 184 35.60 -16.33 -1.09
N ASP A 185 34.41 -15.93 -1.53
CA ASP A 185 33.30 -16.80 -1.94
C ASP A 185 33.25 -17.07 -3.45
N ALA A 186 34.26 -16.66 -4.22
CA ALA A 186 34.32 -16.89 -5.66
C ALA A 186 34.39 -18.38 -6.01
N PHE A 187 33.48 -18.85 -6.87
CA PHE A 187 33.55 -20.19 -7.44
C PHE A 187 34.54 -20.21 -8.59
N THR A 188 35.78 -20.57 -8.28
CA THR A 188 36.92 -20.48 -9.19
C THR A 188 37.02 -21.59 -10.24
N ALA A 189 36.39 -22.74 -10.01
CA ALA A 189 36.49 -23.88 -10.90
C ALA A 189 35.80 -23.66 -12.26
N ARG A 190 34.80 -22.79 -12.32
CA ARG A 190 34.08 -22.47 -13.55
C ARG A 190 33.47 -21.07 -13.53
N ALA A 191 34.18 -20.15 -14.12
CA ALA A 191 33.62 -18.88 -14.55
C ALA A 191 33.12 -18.98 -16.00
N VAL A 192 32.34 -17.98 -16.41
CA VAL A 192 31.68 -17.94 -17.71
C VAL A 192 32.07 -16.66 -18.44
N LEU A 193 32.76 -16.80 -19.56
CA LEU A 193 33.06 -15.69 -20.45
C LEU A 193 32.03 -15.69 -21.59
N HIS A 194 31.20 -14.66 -21.61
CA HIS A 194 30.26 -14.39 -22.70
C HIS A 194 30.93 -13.51 -23.75
N ARG A 195 30.97 -14.00 -24.96
CA ARG A 195 31.56 -13.33 -26.14
C ARG A 195 30.54 -13.18 -27.24
N GLU A 196 30.53 -12.04 -27.88
CA GLU A 196 29.74 -11.79 -29.08
C GLU A 196 30.64 -11.94 -30.31
N ARG A 197 30.28 -12.81 -31.22
CA ARG A 197 30.96 -12.99 -32.50
C ARG A 197 30.58 -11.89 -33.49
N ASP A 198 31.35 -11.74 -34.58
CA ASP A 198 31.10 -10.73 -35.61
C ASP A 198 29.71 -10.80 -36.25
N ASN A 199 29.09 -11.97 -36.27
CA ASN A 199 27.74 -12.18 -36.74
C ASN A 199 26.64 -11.95 -35.67
N LEU A 200 27.01 -11.34 -34.53
CA LEU A 200 26.16 -11.06 -33.37
C LEU A 200 25.62 -12.31 -32.64
N THR A 201 26.11 -13.49 -32.97
CA THR A 201 25.80 -14.69 -32.17
C THR A 201 26.65 -14.70 -30.90
N ARG A 202 26.06 -15.22 -29.82
CA ARG A 202 26.74 -15.32 -28.53
C ARG A 202 27.44 -16.65 -28.38
N GLU A 203 28.64 -16.62 -27.84
CA GLU A 203 29.44 -17.76 -27.45
C GLU A 203 29.69 -17.74 -25.95
N VAL A 204 29.70 -18.92 -25.35
CA VAL A 204 30.03 -19.12 -23.94
C VAL A 204 31.31 -19.91 -23.83
N ILE A 205 32.31 -19.34 -23.20
CA ILE A 205 33.62 -19.97 -22.94
C ILE A 205 33.69 -20.22 -21.43
N SER A 206 33.86 -21.50 -21.05
CA SER A 206 34.11 -21.86 -19.67
C SER A 206 35.54 -21.59 -19.27
N VAL A 207 35.75 -20.96 -18.13
CA VAL A 207 37.06 -20.53 -17.65
C VAL A 207 37.28 -21.08 -16.24
N ASP A 208 38.32 -21.87 -16.07
CA ASP A 208 38.85 -22.24 -14.75
C ASP A 208 39.76 -21.10 -14.26
N ILE A 209 39.16 -20.19 -13.50
CA ILE A 209 39.85 -18.96 -13.05
C ILE A 209 41.07 -19.30 -12.19
N LYS A 210 40.97 -20.31 -11.31
CA LYS A 210 42.08 -20.70 -10.45
C LYS A 210 43.29 -21.11 -11.30
N LYS A 211 43.08 -21.98 -12.30
CA LYS A 211 44.17 -22.42 -13.17
C LYS A 211 44.73 -21.33 -14.09
N VAL A 212 43.89 -20.38 -14.48
CA VAL A 212 44.36 -19.18 -15.21
C VAL A 212 45.24 -18.34 -14.33
N LEU A 213 44.83 -18.04 -13.08
CA LEU A 213 45.57 -17.19 -12.18
C LEU A 213 46.86 -17.81 -11.65
N ASP A 214 46.92 -19.10 -11.41
CA ASP A 214 48.13 -19.81 -10.97
C ASP A 214 49.10 -20.18 -12.15
N GLY A 215 48.64 -19.96 -13.40
CA GLY A 215 49.45 -20.21 -14.59
C GLY A 215 49.47 -21.69 -15.04
N THR A 216 48.60 -22.55 -14.48
CA THR A 216 48.51 -23.98 -14.87
C THR A 216 47.96 -24.15 -16.28
N ILE A 217 47.12 -23.25 -16.74
CA ILE A 217 46.63 -23.15 -18.11
C ILE A 217 46.96 -21.80 -18.73
N PRO A 218 47.07 -21.71 -20.07
CA PRO A 218 47.31 -20.45 -20.76
C PRO A 218 46.21 -19.45 -20.43
N ASP A 219 46.59 -18.20 -20.28
CA ASP A 219 45.64 -17.11 -20.08
C ASP A 219 44.79 -16.92 -21.33
N ILE A 220 43.55 -16.52 -21.14
CA ILE A 220 42.55 -16.41 -22.22
C ILE A 220 42.53 -14.95 -22.72
N PRO A 221 42.78 -14.75 -24.02
CA PRO A 221 42.69 -13.40 -24.60
C PRO A 221 41.26 -12.92 -24.64
N LEU A 222 41.05 -11.67 -24.24
CA LEU A 222 39.74 -11.01 -24.27
C LEU A 222 39.52 -10.30 -25.60
N GLN A 223 38.28 -10.05 -25.93
CA GLN A 223 37.80 -9.25 -27.05
C GLN A 223 36.89 -8.15 -26.54
N LYS A 224 36.71 -7.10 -27.36
CA LYS A 224 35.76 -6.04 -27.02
C LYS A 224 34.36 -6.61 -26.79
N ASN A 225 33.66 -6.04 -25.84
CA ASN A 225 32.34 -6.46 -25.38
C ASN A 225 32.25 -7.82 -24.67
N ASP A 226 33.40 -8.45 -24.38
CA ASP A 226 33.41 -9.65 -23.53
C ASP A 226 32.85 -9.33 -22.13
N VAL A 227 32.09 -10.27 -21.60
CA VAL A 227 31.55 -10.21 -20.23
C VAL A 227 32.00 -11.45 -19.47
N LEU A 228 32.87 -11.27 -18.49
CA LEU A 228 33.32 -12.33 -17.60
C LEU A 228 32.43 -12.36 -16.35
N TYR A 229 31.75 -13.48 -16.15
CA TYR A 229 30.98 -13.75 -14.94
C TYR A 229 31.64 -14.80 -14.07
N ILE A 230 31.96 -14.41 -12.85
CA ILE A 230 32.54 -15.29 -11.82
C ILE A 230 31.47 -15.51 -10.74
N PRO A 231 30.82 -16.68 -10.70
CA PRO A 231 29.77 -16.93 -9.72
C PRO A 231 30.32 -16.98 -8.29
N SER A 232 29.48 -16.62 -7.32
CA SER A 232 29.71 -16.95 -5.92
C SER A 232 29.32 -18.41 -5.65
N ILE A 233 29.99 -19.05 -4.70
CA ILE A 233 29.54 -20.37 -4.19
C ILE A 233 28.14 -20.31 -3.62
N HIS A 234 27.73 -19.14 -3.10
CA HIS A 234 26.38 -18.89 -2.57
C HIS A 234 25.32 -18.80 -3.68
N ASP A 235 25.70 -18.42 -4.89
CA ASP A 235 24.80 -18.42 -6.05
C ASP A 235 24.52 -19.85 -6.58
N LEU A 236 25.46 -20.78 -6.30
CA LEU A 236 25.41 -22.15 -6.81
C LEU A 236 24.86 -23.16 -5.80
N GLN A 237 24.88 -22.83 -4.53
CA GLN A 237 24.40 -23.67 -3.45
C GLN A 237 23.42 -22.88 -2.59
N ASP A 238 22.21 -23.40 -2.52
CA ASP A 238 21.23 -22.90 -1.55
C ASP A 238 21.69 -23.31 -0.14
N MET A 239 22.20 -22.34 0.62
CA MET A 239 22.66 -22.55 1.99
C MET A 239 21.51 -22.91 2.93
N GLY A 240 20.28 -22.63 2.50
CA GLY A 240 19.09 -22.90 3.27
C GLY A 240 18.83 -21.90 4.39
N VAL A 241 17.69 -22.09 5.02
CA VAL A 241 17.22 -21.28 6.17
C VAL A 241 16.80 -22.23 7.29
N ILE A 242 16.75 -21.72 8.51
CA ILE A 242 16.05 -22.33 9.64
C ILE A 242 14.78 -21.54 9.88
N THR A 243 13.64 -22.20 9.97
CA THR A 243 12.38 -21.54 10.27
C THR A 243 12.02 -21.77 11.73
N VAL A 244 11.78 -20.68 12.47
CA VAL A 244 11.40 -20.74 13.89
C VAL A 244 9.94 -20.31 14.04
N PHE A 245 9.14 -21.18 14.62
CA PHE A 245 7.72 -20.97 14.88
C PHE A 245 7.41 -20.91 16.37
N GLY A 246 6.37 -20.18 16.71
CA GLY A 246 5.75 -20.19 18.03
C GLY A 246 6.27 -19.13 18.98
N GLU A 247 6.49 -19.50 20.25
CA GLU A 247 6.65 -18.57 21.35
C GLU A 247 8.11 -18.11 21.54
N VAL A 248 8.67 -17.51 20.49
CA VAL A 248 9.95 -16.78 20.51
C VAL A 248 9.71 -15.30 20.24
N ALA A 249 10.66 -14.44 20.59
CA ALA A 249 10.49 -13.01 20.44
C ALA A 249 10.33 -12.60 18.95
N ARG A 250 11.08 -13.25 18.05
CA ARG A 250 11.09 -13.00 16.61
C ARG A 250 10.97 -14.31 15.84
N PRO A 251 9.75 -14.84 15.66
CA PRO A 251 9.53 -16.01 14.82
C PRO A 251 9.76 -15.65 13.34
N GLY A 252 10.16 -16.62 12.54
CA GLY A 252 10.39 -16.44 11.10
C GLY A 252 11.58 -17.24 10.58
N GLU A 253 12.03 -16.89 9.38
CA GLU A 253 13.18 -17.51 8.73
C GLU A 253 14.47 -16.81 9.14
N LEU A 254 15.46 -17.61 9.51
CA LEU A 254 16.80 -17.18 9.85
C LEU A 254 17.80 -17.87 8.91
N PRO A 255 18.84 -17.17 8.42
CA PRO A 255 19.85 -17.80 7.56
C PRO A 255 20.56 -18.93 8.28
N TYR A 256 20.72 -20.05 7.58
CA TYR A 256 21.51 -21.16 8.12
C TYR A 256 23.00 -20.81 8.09
N ALA A 257 23.69 -21.19 9.15
CA ALA A 257 25.15 -21.23 9.20
C ALA A 257 25.61 -22.59 9.71
N ASP A 258 26.79 -23.03 9.25
CA ASP A 258 27.35 -24.31 9.68
C ASP A 258 27.56 -24.34 11.21
N ASN A 259 27.27 -25.50 11.79
CA ASN A 259 27.35 -25.75 13.23
C ASN A 259 26.35 -24.94 14.11
N THR A 260 25.34 -24.33 13.50
CA THR A 260 24.26 -23.68 14.27
C THR A 260 23.53 -24.72 15.12
N THR A 261 23.49 -24.52 16.42
CA THR A 261 22.77 -25.39 17.36
C THR A 261 21.33 -24.89 17.60
N LEU A 262 20.51 -25.72 18.23
CA LEU A 262 19.15 -25.33 18.62
C LEU A 262 19.18 -24.14 19.58
N GLU A 263 20.15 -24.11 20.48
CA GLU A 263 20.37 -22.99 21.43
C GLU A 263 20.67 -21.69 20.69
N ASP A 264 21.60 -21.75 19.71
CA ASP A 264 21.99 -20.58 18.93
C ASP A 264 20.79 -19.97 18.19
N ILE A 265 19.96 -20.80 17.59
CA ILE A 265 18.81 -20.33 16.81
C ILE A 265 17.73 -19.70 17.69
N ILE A 266 17.53 -20.25 18.91
CA ILE A 266 16.61 -19.65 19.89
C ILE A 266 17.13 -18.27 20.33
N ILE A 267 18.45 -18.12 20.56
CA ILE A 267 19.07 -16.85 20.89
C ILE A 267 18.91 -15.85 19.74
N GLN A 268 19.18 -16.28 18.49
CA GLN A 268 19.02 -15.43 17.30
C GLN A 268 17.56 -15.01 17.09
N ALA A 269 16.61 -15.86 17.43
CA ALA A 269 15.18 -15.55 17.45
C ALA A 269 14.76 -14.59 18.59
N GLY A 270 15.73 -14.10 19.37
CA GLY A 270 15.52 -13.14 20.47
C GLY A 270 15.12 -13.77 21.80
N GLY A 271 15.29 -15.09 21.93
CA GLY A 271 14.94 -15.85 23.12
C GLY A 271 13.46 -16.26 23.19
N LEU A 272 13.10 -16.93 24.28
CA LEU A 272 11.73 -17.40 24.52
C LEU A 272 10.86 -16.29 25.08
N LYS A 273 9.58 -16.28 24.69
CA LYS A 273 8.56 -15.50 25.38
C LYS A 273 8.23 -16.13 26.73
N GLU A 274 7.65 -15.34 27.64
CA GLU A 274 7.16 -15.82 28.93
C GLU A 274 6.15 -16.98 28.79
N SER A 275 5.37 -16.95 27.73
CA SER A 275 4.38 -17.97 27.38
C SER A 275 4.97 -19.28 26.84
N ALA A 276 6.28 -19.33 26.56
CA ALA A 276 6.92 -20.49 25.94
C ALA A 276 7.00 -21.69 26.90
N SER A 277 6.81 -22.88 26.35
CA SER A 277 7.09 -24.13 27.06
C SER A 277 8.58 -24.41 27.03
N THR A 278 9.18 -24.58 28.19
CA THR A 278 10.57 -25.01 28.35
C THR A 278 10.74 -26.53 28.32
N VAL A 279 9.64 -27.28 28.48
CA VAL A 279 9.66 -28.75 28.50
C VAL A 279 9.49 -29.37 27.10
N ARG A 280 9.10 -28.56 26.09
CA ARG A 280 8.89 -29.08 24.77
C ARG A 280 9.20 -28.07 23.68
N VAL A 281 10.33 -28.27 23.03
CA VAL A 281 10.71 -27.63 21.77
C VAL A 281 10.90 -28.73 20.74
N ASP A 282 10.18 -28.65 19.64
CA ASP A 282 10.23 -29.66 18.59
C ASP A 282 11.07 -29.15 17.41
N VAL A 283 11.88 -30.04 16.83
CA VAL A 283 12.61 -29.78 15.59
C VAL A 283 12.16 -30.76 14.52
N SER A 284 11.63 -30.26 13.43
CA SER A 284 11.27 -31.07 12.26
C SER A 284 12.39 -30.98 11.22
N ARG A 285 12.94 -32.10 10.86
CA ARG A 285 13.98 -32.26 9.83
C ARG A 285 13.44 -32.98 8.63
N ARG A 286 13.49 -32.34 7.46
CA ARG A 286 13.09 -32.98 6.20
C ARG A 286 14.04 -34.13 5.82
N ILE A 287 13.52 -35.13 5.14
CA ILE A 287 14.35 -36.18 4.55
C ILE A 287 14.79 -35.68 3.16
N LYS A 288 16.11 -35.66 2.94
CA LYS A 288 16.71 -35.33 1.66
C LYS A 288 17.49 -36.52 1.18
N ASP A 289 16.94 -37.31 0.26
CA ASP A 289 17.63 -38.36 -0.43
C ASP A 289 17.56 -38.14 -1.95
N ASN A 290 18.56 -37.43 -2.48
CA ASN A 290 18.64 -37.10 -3.90
C ASN A 290 19.07 -38.29 -4.78
N LYS A 291 19.36 -39.43 -4.18
CA LYS A 291 19.78 -40.66 -4.89
C LYS A 291 18.69 -41.73 -4.90
N SER A 292 17.61 -41.53 -4.16
CA SER A 292 16.48 -42.46 -4.13
C SER A 292 15.77 -42.49 -5.48
N THR A 293 15.50 -43.69 -5.95
CA THR A 293 14.65 -43.96 -7.13
C THR A 293 13.21 -44.31 -6.72
N ASP A 294 12.95 -44.44 -5.42
CA ASP A 294 11.67 -44.83 -4.85
C ASP A 294 10.99 -43.64 -4.11
N VAL A 295 9.67 -43.64 -4.15
CA VAL A 295 8.86 -42.65 -3.40
C VAL A 295 8.70 -43.14 -1.97
N SER A 296 9.20 -42.37 -0.99
CA SER A 296 8.96 -42.62 0.44
C SER A 296 7.71 -41.92 0.94
N SER A 297 6.92 -42.58 1.76
CA SER A 297 5.81 -41.97 2.50
C SER A 297 6.28 -41.11 3.69
N THR A 298 7.55 -41.28 4.11
CA THR A 298 8.14 -40.52 5.21
C THR A 298 8.73 -39.22 4.68
N ILE A 299 8.20 -38.09 5.14
CA ILE A 299 8.60 -36.77 4.68
C ILE A 299 9.57 -36.04 5.62
N GLY A 300 9.67 -36.47 6.87
CA GLY A 300 10.52 -35.82 7.86
C GLY A 300 10.71 -36.63 9.14
N LYS A 301 11.65 -36.19 9.95
CA LYS A 301 11.91 -36.71 11.30
C LYS A 301 11.62 -35.60 12.31
N MET A 302 11.02 -35.97 13.43
CA MET A 302 10.74 -35.05 14.55
C MET A 302 11.66 -35.37 15.72
N TYR A 303 12.28 -34.36 16.27
CA TYR A 303 13.07 -34.40 17.49
C TYR A 303 12.39 -33.48 18.52
N SER A 304 12.35 -33.89 19.78
CA SER A 304 11.75 -33.11 20.85
C SER A 304 12.77 -32.94 21.97
N PHE A 305 12.86 -31.72 22.46
CA PHE A 305 13.83 -31.31 23.48
C PHE A 305 13.14 -30.59 24.61
N SER A 306 13.68 -30.71 25.82
CA SER A 306 13.42 -29.80 26.93
C SER A 306 14.58 -28.82 27.07
N LEU A 307 14.30 -27.60 27.50
CA LEU A 307 15.29 -26.55 27.71
C LEU A 307 15.46 -26.29 29.22
N LYS A 308 16.69 -26.39 29.68
CA LYS A 308 17.07 -26.00 31.05
C LYS A 308 17.36 -24.49 31.04
N ASP A 309 16.87 -23.80 32.05
CA ASP A 309 17.03 -22.35 32.19
C ASP A 309 16.61 -21.52 30.97
N GLY A 310 15.75 -22.11 30.12
CA GLY A 310 15.18 -21.47 28.93
C GLY A 310 16.08 -21.39 27.70
N PHE A 311 17.35 -21.83 27.76
CA PHE A 311 18.31 -21.65 26.67
C PHE A 311 19.15 -22.87 26.34
N VAL A 312 19.34 -23.80 27.24
CA VAL A 312 20.21 -24.96 27.05
C VAL A 312 19.38 -26.23 27.00
N ILE A 313 19.68 -27.13 26.06
CA ILE A 313 19.02 -28.45 26.00
C ILE A 313 19.37 -29.23 27.26
N ASP A 314 18.33 -29.77 27.89
CA ASP A 314 18.49 -30.66 29.05
C ASP A 314 18.91 -32.06 28.54
N GLY A 315 20.06 -32.55 28.99
CA GLY A 315 20.65 -33.82 28.55
C GLY A 315 21.90 -33.62 27.70
N GLU A 316 21.82 -33.83 26.38
CA GLU A 316 22.95 -33.66 25.46
C GLU A 316 22.88 -32.29 24.79
N PRO A 317 23.62 -31.27 25.26
CA PRO A 317 23.63 -29.94 24.66
C PRO A 317 24.28 -29.96 23.27
N GLY A 318 23.89 -28.99 22.41
CA GLY A 318 24.55 -28.79 21.13
C GLY A 318 23.94 -29.59 19.98
N PHE A 319 22.64 -29.82 19.97
CA PHE A 319 21.97 -30.40 18.79
C PHE A 319 22.16 -29.49 17.59
N VAL A 320 22.96 -29.97 16.61
CA VAL A 320 23.26 -29.21 15.40
C VAL A 320 22.10 -29.29 14.41
N LEU A 321 21.61 -28.14 14.02
CA LEU A 321 20.57 -28.00 13.01
C LEU A 321 21.13 -28.22 11.62
N GLN A 322 20.25 -28.56 10.69
CA GLN A 322 20.54 -28.69 9.27
C GLN A 322 19.75 -27.68 8.46
N PRO A 323 20.19 -27.36 7.22
CA PRO A 323 19.42 -26.48 6.35
C PRO A 323 17.98 -26.93 6.21
N TYR A 324 17.05 -25.97 6.35
CA TYR A 324 15.59 -26.15 6.32
C TYR A 324 14.98 -26.91 7.50
N ASP A 325 15.70 -27.09 8.59
CA ASP A 325 15.08 -27.53 9.82
C ASP A 325 14.04 -26.49 10.28
N GLN A 326 12.96 -26.99 10.85
CA GLN A 326 11.89 -26.17 11.41
C GLN A 326 11.84 -26.36 12.91
N VAL A 327 11.97 -25.28 13.65
CA VAL A 327 11.96 -25.25 15.13
C VAL A 327 10.59 -24.76 15.60
N TYR A 328 9.94 -25.52 16.45
CA TYR A 328 8.63 -25.20 17.01
C TYR A 328 8.74 -25.01 18.52
N VAL A 329 8.65 -23.77 18.96
CA VAL A 329 8.57 -23.45 20.39
C VAL A 329 7.09 -23.38 20.78
N ARG A 330 6.63 -24.37 21.53
CA ARG A 330 5.21 -24.48 21.92
C ARG A 330 4.87 -23.52 23.04
N ARG A 331 3.60 -23.06 23.06
CA ARG A 331 3.07 -22.33 24.22
C ARG A 331 2.91 -23.28 25.40
N SER A 332 3.29 -22.85 26.59
CA SER A 332 3.08 -23.60 27.82
C SER A 332 1.59 -23.76 28.11
N PRO A 333 1.10 -25.00 28.33
CA PRO A 333 -0.31 -25.21 28.70
C PRO A 333 -0.69 -24.54 30.02
N GLY A 334 0.30 -24.35 30.91
CA GLY A 334 0.10 -23.68 32.19
C GLY A 334 0.14 -22.17 32.14
N TYR A 335 0.54 -21.58 31.01
CA TYR A 335 0.59 -20.13 30.88
C TYR A 335 -0.80 -19.57 30.55
N GLN A 336 -1.23 -18.65 31.36
CA GLN A 336 -2.48 -17.92 31.16
C GLN A 336 -2.17 -16.42 31.18
N GLU A 337 -2.59 -15.72 30.17
CA GLU A 337 -2.55 -14.26 30.17
C GLU A 337 -3.55 -13.69 31.16
N GLN A 338 -3.20 -12.60 31.80
CA GLN A 338 -4.16 -11.88 32.63
C GLN A 338 -5.32 -11.41 31.77
N ALA A 339 -6.51 -11.79 32.19
CA ALA A 339 -7.75 -11.39 31.56
C ALA A 339 -8.50 -10.44 32.50
N ASN A 340 -8.95 -9.32 31.98
CA ASN A 340 -9.68 -8.32 32.73
C ASN A 340 -11.11 -8.20 32.23
N VAL A 341 -12.00 -7.77 33.11
CA VAL A 341 -13.40 -7.41 32.84
C VAL A 341 -13.68 -6.08 33.50
N ASP A 342 -14.60 -5.32 32.93
CA ASP A 342 -15.02 -4.04 33.48
C ASP A 342 -16.42 -4.13 34.11
N ILE A 343 -16.63 -3.41 35.18
CA ILE A 343 -17.94 -3.16 35.74
C ILE A 343 -18.13 -1.65 35.93
N THR A 344 -19.25 -1.11 35.47
CA THR A 344 -19.53 0.34 35.53
C THR A 344 -20.98 0.61 35.93
N GLY A 345 -21.21 1.78 36.51
CA GLY A 345 -22.54 2.25 36.93
C GLY A 345 -22.79 2.03 38.42
N GLU A 346 -24.00 1.64 38.79
CA GLU A 346 -24.48 1.59 40.15
C GLU A 346 -23.98 0.37 40.95
N VAL A 347 -22.66 0.30 41.15
CA VAL A 347 -21.96 -0.65 42.01
C VAL A 347 -21.08 0.11 43.01
N LEU A 348 -20.72 -0.53 44.11
CA LEU A 348 -19.97 0.16 45.19
C LEU A 348 -18.58 0.61 44.73
N TYR A 349 -17.88 -0.25 43.97
CA TYR A 349 -16.57 0.01 43.39
C TYR A 349 -16.59 -0.33 41.90
N ASP A 350 -16.84 0.65 41.09
CA ASP A 350 -16.74 0.52 39.64
C ASP A 350 -15.28 0.49 39.18
N GLY A 351 -15.02 -0.16 38.05
CA GLY A 351 -13.66 -0.25 37.47
C GLY A 351 -13.35 -1.58 36.85
N THR A 352 -12.06 -1.80 36.61
CA THR A 352 -11.51 -3.00 35.96
C THR A 352 -11.12 -4.04 37.00
N TYR A 353 -11.51 -5.29 36.77
CA TYR A 353 -11.24 -6.43 37.62
C TYR A 353 -10.56 -7.55 36.86
N ALA A 354 -9.50 -8.12 37.45
CA ALA A 354 -8.85 -9.29 36.89
C ALA A 354 -9.69 -10.55 37.13
N LEU A 355 -9.82 -11.36 36.07
CA LEU A 355 -10.36 -12.72 36.18
C LEU A 355 -9.31 -13.63 36.80
N THR A 356 -9.67 -14.34 37.85
CA THR A 356 -8.78 -15.27 38.56
C THR A 356 -8.90 -16.70 38.07
N ASN A 357 -10.01 -17.03 37.42
CA ASN A 357 -10.24 -18.33 36.78
C ASN A 357 -11.20 -18.18 35.56
N LYS A 358 -11.23 -19.22 34.71
CA LYS A 358 -12.07 -19.23 33.49
C LYS A 358 -13.56 -19.45 33.73
N SER A 359 -13.96 -19.79 34.94
CA SER A 359 -15.35 -20.05 35.32
C SER A 359 -15.98 -18.91 36.11
N GLU A 360 -15.31 -17.78 36.24
CA GLU A 360 -15.85 -16.60 36.94
C GLU A 360 -17.11 -16.08 36.25
N ARG A 361 -18.08 -15.68 37.04
CA ARG A 361 -19.44 -15.36 36.62
C ARG A 361 -19.84 -13.93 36.98
N LEU A 362 -21.00 -13.50 36.48
CA LEU A 362 -21.56 -12.17 36.77
C LEU A 362 -21.69 -11.91 38.27
N SER A 363 -22.21 -12.89 39.03
CA SER A 363 -22.36 -12.79 40.48
C SER A 363 -21.02 -12.58 41.20
N ASP A 364 -19.94 -13.24 40.75
CA ASP A 364 -18.61 -13.08 41.29
C ASP A 364 -18.06 -11.67 41.07
N LEU A 365 -18.27 -11.13 39.87
CA LEU A 365 -17.84 -9.78 39.52
C LEU A 365 -18.55 -8.73 40.37
N VAL A 366 -19.87 -8.84 40.50
CA VAL A 366 -20.65 -7.92 41.35
C VAL A 366 -20.21 -8.01 42.79
N LYS A 367 -19.91 -9.20 43.28
CA LYS A 367 -19.37 -9.41 44.66
C LYS A 367 -18.00 -8.76 44.82
N LYS A 368 -17.09 -8.89 43.83
CA LYS A 368 -15.79 -8.21 43.83
C LYS A 368 -15.94 -6.68 43.87
N ALA A 369 -16.93 -6.15 43.12
CA ALA A 369 -17.26 -4.73 43.09
C ALA A 369 -17.98 -4.23 44.38
N GLY A 370 -18.10 -5.06 45.41
CA GLY A 370 -18.74 -4.68 46.67
C GLY A 370 -20.25 -4.72 46.69
N GLY A 371 -20.89 -5.23 45.61
CA GLY A 371 -22.34 -5.25 45.43
C GLY A 371 -22.88 -4.04 44.67
N VAL A 372 -24.19 -4.02 44.49
CA VAL A 372 -24.90 -2.93 43.80
C VAL A 372 -25.33 -1.85 44.80
N THR A 373 -25.43 -0.60 44.35
CA THR A 373 -25.91 0.51 45.17
C THR A 373 -27.44 0.44 45.38
N PRO A 374 -28.01 1.16 46.35
CA PRO A 374 -29.46 1.27 46.49
C PRO A 374 -30.19 1.92 45.31
N PHE A 375 -29.45 2.61 44.43
CA PHE A 375 -29.98 3.31 43.25
C PHE A 375 -29.89 2.43 41.99
N ALA A 376 -29.32 1.24 42.07
CA ALA A 376 -29.11 0.34 40.95
C ALA A 376 -30.42 -0.21 40.39
N TYR A 377 -30.58 -0.14 39.09
CA TYR A 377 -31.63 -0.85 38.37
C TYR A 377 -31.08 -2.17 37.83
N VAL A 378 -31.05 -3.19 38.70
CA VAL A 378 -30.43 -4.50 38.41
C VAL A 378 -31.03 -5.20 37.20
N LYS A 379 -32.38 -5.07 36.98
CA LYS A 379 -33.08 -5.63 35.81
C LYS A 379 -32.63 -4.98 34.49
N GLY A 380 -32.18 -3.76 34.54
CA GLY A 380 -31.65 -3.01 33.39
C GLY A 380 -30.18 -3.27 33.07
N ALA A 381 -29.50 -4.08 33.89
CA ALA A 381 -28.11 -4.38 33.68
C ALA A 381 -27.86 -5.09 32.36
N LYS A 382 -26.76 -4.74 31.67
CA LYS A 382 -26.37 -5.33 30.40
C LYS A 382 -24.90 -5.75 30.41
N LEU A 383 -24.62 -6.86 29.76
CA LEU A 383 -23.27 -7.33 29.53
C LEU A 383 -22.87 -6.98 28.06
N ILE A 384 -21.82 -6.22 27.92
CA ILE A 384 -21.23 -5.88 26.62
C ILE A 384 -20.04 -6.80 26.40
N ARG A 385 -20.00 -7.49 25.28
CA ARG A 385 -19.00 -8.52 24.95
C ARG A 385 -18.39 -8.26 23.59
N GLN A 386 -17.08 -8.47 23.49
CA GLN A 386 -16.39 -8.44 22.22
C GLN A 386 -16.63 -9.75 21.47
N ALA A 387 -17.04 -9.66 20.19
CA ALA A 387 -17.22 -10.81 19.35
C ALA A 387 -15.86 -11.42 18.98
N ASN A 388 -15.77 -12.74 19.04
CA ASN A 388 -14.65 -13.47 18.49
C ASN A 388 -14.80 -13.65 16.98
N ASP A 389 -13.73 -14.13 16.30
CA ASP A 389 -13.71 -14.28 14.84
C ASP A 389 -14.83 -15.16 14.28
N GLU A 390 -15.23 -16.21 15.01
CA GLU A 390 -16.36 -17.06 14.64
C GLU A 390 -17.70 -16.35 14.78
N GLU A 391 -17.88 -15.59 15.85
CA GLU A 391 -19.09 -14.80 16.10
C GLU A 391 -19.21 -13.68 15.07
N LEU A 392 -18.11 -12.97 14.74
CA LEU A 392 -18.07 -11.98 13.67
C LEU A 392 -18.47 -12.57 12.32
N LYS A 393 -17.90 -13.73 11.98
CA LYS A 393 -18.22 -14.42 10.73
C LYS A 393 -19.70 -14.84 10.65
N ARG A 394 -20.25 -15.34 11.75
CA ARG A 394 -21.70 -15.65 11.83
C ARG A 394 -22.55 -14.40 11.69
N MET A 395 -22.15 -13.29 12.30
CA MET A 395 -22.83 -12.01 12.16
C MET A 395 -22.81 -11.53 10.70
N GLU A 396 -21.64 -11.59 10.04
CA GLU A 396 -21.52 -11.27 8.60
C GLU A 396 -22.42 -12.16 7.72
N ASP A 397 -22.49 -13.45 8.00
CA ASP A 397 -23.33 -14.37 7.23
C ASP A 397 -24.83 -14.08 7.41
N VAL A 398 -25.26 -13.74 8.62
CA VAL A 398 -26.62 -13.27 8.89
C VAL A 398 -26.92 -11.98 8.13
N PHE A 399 -25.97 -11.03 8.12
CA PHE A 399 -26.12 -9.79 7.34
C PHE A 399 -26.15 -10.05 5.82
N LYS A 400 -25.34 -10.98 5.32
CA LYS A 400 -25.38 -11.39 3.90
C LYS A 400 -26.73 -12.02 3.52
N MET A 401 -27.30 -12.84 4.41
CA MET A 401 -28.63 -13.41 4.22
C MET A 401 -29.73 -12.34 4.19
N MET A 402 -29.70 -11.41 5.16
CA MET A 402 -30.62 -10.27 5.18
C MET A 402 -30.50 -9.41 3.93
N ARG A 403 -29.27 -9.19 3.42
CA ARG A 403 -29.02 -8.51 2.16
C ARG A 403 -29.73 -9.13 0.98
N ARG A 404 -29.69 -10.45 0.87
CA ARG A 404 -30.33 -11.19 -0.23
C ARG A 404 -31.87 -11.08 -0.19
N GLU A 405 -32.47 -11.02 1.01
CA GLU A 405 -33.92 -10.92 1.17
C GLU A 405 -34.46 -9.50 0.89
N MET A 406 -33.65 -8.46 1.02
CA MET A 406 -34.08 -7.05 1.00
C MET A 406 -33.90 -6.31 -0.34
N GLY A 407 -33.20 -6.89 -1.33
CA GLY A 407 -32.98 -6.29 -2.66
C GLY A 407 -31.96 -5.13 -2.66
N GLN A 408 -31.19 -5.02 -3.75
CA GLN A 408 -30.02 -4.12 -3.90
C GLN A 408 -30.29 -2.61 -3.84
N ALA A 409 -31.52 -2.16 -3.97
CA ALA A 409 -31.82 -0.73 -4.22
C ALA A 409 -31.76 0.20 -2.99
N ASN A 410 -31.64 -0.33 -1.75
CA ASN A 410 -31.69 0.48 -0.53
C ASN A 410 -30.42 0.41 0.35
N MET A 411 -29.30 -0.05 -0.18
CA MET A 411 -28.17 -0.48 0.64
C MET A 411 -26.89 0.37 0.56
N ASP A 412 -26.76 1.27 -0.41
CA ASP A 412 -25.58 2.14 -0.50
C ASP A 412 -25.47 3.21 0.62
N SER A 413 -26.54 3.37 1.38
CA SER A 413 -26.57 4.28 2.56
C SER A 413 -26.28 3.58 3.90
N LEU A 414 -26.15 2.26 3.93
CA LEU A 414 -25.85 1.49 5.13
C LEU A 414 -24.38 1.02 5.14
N LYS A 415 -23.45 1.94 5.41
CA LYS A 415 -22.17 1.57 6.00
C LYS A 415 -22.42 1.16 7.44
N LEU A 416 -22.80 -0.11 7.65
CA LEU A 416 -22.74 -0.72 8.97
C LEU A 416 -21.26 -1.03 9.25
N ASP A 417 -20.64 -0.20 10.06
CA ASP A 417 -19.50 -0.66 10.85
C ASP A 417 -20.07 -1.76 11.75
N LEU A 418 -19.71 -3.00 11.44
CA LEU A 418 -19.92 -4.12 12.35
C LEU A 418 -19.06 -3.83 13.56
N ASP A 419 -19.64 -3.17 14.56
CA ASP A 419 -18.98 -3.04 15.85
C ASP A 419 -18.64 -4.45 16.32
N SER A 420 -17.36 -4.69 16.58
CA SER A 420 -16.85 -5.95 17.12
C SER A 420 -17.43 -6.27 18.51
N VAL A 421 -18.36 -5.45 18.99
CA VAL A 421 -18.92 -5.46 20.34
C VAL A 421 -20.44 -5.63 20.28
N TYR A 422 -20.98 -6.55 21.05
CA TYR A 422 -22.42 -6.80 21.13
C TYR A 422 -22.92 -6.90 22.58
N SER A 423 -24.20 -6.62 22.77
CA SER A 423 -24.86 -6.74 24.06
C SER A 423 -25.44 -8.14 24.27
N VAL A 424 -25.06 -8.77 25.36
CA VAL A 424 -25.65 -10.02 25.82
C VAL A 424 -26.80 -9.68 26.78
N GLY A 425 -28.02 -10.12 26.45
CA GLY A 425 -29.17 -9.97 27.34
C GLY A 425 -29.01 -10.88 28.56
N ILE A 426 -28.89 -10.26 29.71
CA ILE A 426 -28.71 -10.95 31.00
C ILE A 426 -29.86 -10.68 31.96
N ASP A 427 -30.05 -11.56 32.93
CA ASP A 427 -30.88 -11.35 34.10
C ASP A 427 -29.99 -11.32 35.34
N LEU A 428 -29.44 -10.11 35.62
CA LEU A 428 -28.48 -9.94 36.72
C LEU A 428 -29.17 -10.18 38.08
N GLU A 429 -30.45 -9.85 38.23
CA GLU A 429 -31.18 -10.08 39.49
C GLU A 429 -31.26 -11.58 39.81
N LEU A 430 -31.59 -12.40 38.83
CA LEU A 430 -31.65 -13.85 38.96
C LEU A 430 -30.23 -14.44 39.16
N ALA A 431 -29.24 -13.95 38.47
CA ALA A 431 -27.85 -14.36 38.61
C ALA A 431 -27.34 -14.11 40.03
N MET A 432 -27.62 -12.93 40.62
CA MET A 432 -27.25 -12.60 41.99
C MET A 432 -28.00 -13.42 43.04
N LYS A 433 -29.30 -13.73 42.81
CA LYS A 433 -30.10 -14.56 43.71
C LYS A 433 -29.69 -16.03 43.69
N ASN A 434 -29.29 -16.52 42.52
CA ASN A 434 -28.96 -17.94 42.31
C ASN A 434 -27.56 -18.03 41.62
N PRO A 435 -26.45 -17.78 42.34
CA PRO A 435 -25.12 -17.94 41.82
C PRO A 435 -24.88 -19.33 41.24
N GLY A 436 -24.21 -19.39 40.08
CA GLY A 436 -23.94 -20.65 39.38
C GLY A 436 -25.09 -21.19 38.52
N SER A 437 -26.26 -20.52 38.50
CA SER A 437 -27.37 -20.88 37.63
C SER A 437 -27.08 -20.56 36.15
N SER A 438 -28.01 -20.98 35.26
CA SER A 438 -27.91 -20.65 33.83
C SER A 438 -28.04 -19.15 33.54
N ALA A 439 -28.63 -18.36 34.42
CA ALA A 439 -28.70 -16.91 34.34
C ALA A 439 -27.41 -16.23 34.72
N ASP A 440 -26.59 -16.89 35.50
CA ASP A 440 -25.28 -16.38 35.96
C ASP A 440 -24.19 -16.69 34.92
N VAL A 441 -24.13 -15.83 33.92
CA VAL A 441 -23.28 -15.99 32.73
C VAL A 441 -21.81 -15.97 33.09
N VAL A 442 -21.04 -16.89 32.49
CA VAL A 442 -19.58 -16.93 32.61
C VAL A 442 -18.96 -15.74 31.86
N LEU A 443 -18.06 -15.04 32.53
CA LEU A 443 -17.36 -13.90 32.00
C LEU A 443 -16.25 -14.30 31.02
N ARG A 444 -15.98 -13.44 30.04
CA ARG A 444 -14.85 -13.53 29.12
C ARG A 444 -13.97 -12.30 29.27
N ALA A 445 -12.70 -12.44 28.90
CA ALA A 445 -11.77 -11.30 28.85
C ALA A 445 -12.38 -10.16 27.99
N GLY A 446 -12.32 -8.94 28.50
CA GLY A 446 -12.86 -7.77 27.85
C GLY A 446 -14.38 -7.56 27.99
N ASP A 447 -15.08 -8.42 28.72
CA ASP A 447 -16.49 -8.20 29.05
C ASP A 447 -16.66 -6.92 29.87
N LYS A 448 -17.73 -6.18 29.58
CA LYS A 448 -18.12 -5.00 30.36
C LYS A 448 -19.55 -5.13 30.87
N LEU A 449 -19.69 -5.24 32.18
CA LEU A 449 -20.99 -5.22 32.88
C LEU A 449 -21.37 -3.77 33.18
N VAL A 450 -22.54 -3.34 32.71
CA VAL A 450 -23.09 -2.02 32.99
C VAL A 450 -24.34 -2.18 33.83
N VAL A 451 -24.31 -1.61 35.03
CA VAL A 451 -25.45 -1.59 35.96
C VAL A 451 -26.01 -0.16 35.97
N PRO A 452 -27.13 0.11 35.28
CA PRO A 452 -27.66 1.45 35.18
C PRO A 452 -28.37 1.90 36.48
N GLU A 453 -28.52 3.21 36.62
CA GLU A 453 -29.39 3.81 37.60
C GLU A 453 -30.87 3.58 37.24
N LEU A 454 -31.75 3.50 38.23
CA LEU A 454 -33.19 3.38 38.03
C LEU A 454 -33.76 4.62 37.34
N SER A 455 -34.16 4.47 36.08
CA SER A 455 -34.81 5.53 35.32
C SER A 455 -36.33 5.38 35.38
N ASN A 456 -37.01 6.27 36.06
CA ASN A 456 -38.47 6.29 36.17
C ASN A 456 -39.17 6.87 34.93
N THR A 457 -38.68 6.56 33.74
CA THR A 457 -39.22 7.06 32.47
C THR A 457 -39.45 5.92 31.49
N VAL A 458 -40.33 6.18 30.50
CA VAL A 458 -40.58 5.31 29.34
C VAL A 458 -40.41 6.15 28.11
N LYS A 459 -39.55 5.70 27.18
CA LYS A 459 -39.31 6.36 25.90
C LYS A 459 -40.26 5.81 24.84
N ILE A 460 -40.86 6.65 24.03
CA ILE A 460 -41.76 6.28 22.95
C ILE A 460 -41.22 6.77 21.62
N ASN A 461 -40.94 5.86 20.70
CA ASN A 461 -40.34 6.14 19.43
C ASN A 461 -41.02 5.46 18.24
N GLY A 462 -40.60 5.81 17.03
CA GLY A 462 -41.11 5.27 15.77
C GLY A 462 -42.31 6.01 15.23
N ALA A 463 -43.31 5.29 14.69
CA ALA A 463 -44.48 5.87 14.04
C ALA A 463 -45.54 6.35 15.04
N VAL A 464 -45.16 7.30 15.86
CA VAL A 464 -46.05 8.07 16.76
C VAL A 464 -46.08 9.54 16.34
N MET A 465 -47.10 10.29 16.77
CA MET A 465 -47.22 11.68 16.34
C MET A 465 -46.06 12.57 16.82
N LEU A 466 -45.63 12.37 18.07
CA LEU A 466 -44.50 13.12 18.67
C LEU A 466 -43.68 12.16 19.55
N PRO A 467 -42.56 11.63 19.04
CA PRO A 467 -41.64 10.83 19.85
C PRO A 467 -41.17 11.62 21.09
N ASN A 468 -41.32 11.03 22.27
CA ASN A 468 -40.96 11.68 23.53
C ASN A 468 -40.63 10.66 24.62
N THR A 469 -40.22 11.17 25.79
CA THR A 469 -39.98 10.40 26.99
C THR A 469 -40.91 10.90 28.08
N VAL A 470 -41.64 9.97 28.69
CA VAL A 470 -42.63 10.29 29.73
C VAL A 470 -42.36 9.53 31.03
N ALA A 471 -42.88 10.04 32.14
CA ALA A 471 -42.71 9.38 33.42
C ALA A 471 -43.35 7.99 33.42
N TYR A 472 -42.66 7.00 33.99
CA TYR A 472 -43.20 5.67 34.22
C TYR A 472 -44.37 5.75 35.21
N LYS A 473 -45.44 5.04 34.91
CA LYS A 473 -46.58 4.84 35.79
C LYS A 473 -46.94 3.36 35.81
N ASP A 474 -46.98 2.83 37.00
CA ASP A 474 -47.24 1.42 37.20
C ASP A 474 -48.57 0.98 36.61
N ASN A 475 -48.62 -0.25 36.12
CA ASN A 475 -49.82 -0.90 35.58
C ASN A 475 -50.55 -0.17 34.43
N LYS A 476 -49.83 0.67 33.67
CA LYS A 476 -50.37 1.34 32.46
C LYS A 476 -50.10 0.52 31.21
N SER A 477 -51.04 0.60 30.26
CA SER A 477 -50.94 -0.13 28.98
C SER A 477 -50.02 0.57 27.99
N VAL A 478 -49.49 -0.16 27.00
CA VAL A 478 -48.75 0.41 25.88
C VAL A 478 -49.54 1.51 25.17
N LYS A 479 -50.86 1.36 25.03
CA LYS A 479 -51.74 2.38 24.44
C LYS A 479 -51.74 3.67 25.25
N TYR A 480 -51.64 3.60 26.57
CA TYR A 480 -51.53 4.79 27.42
C TYR A 480 -50.26 5.58 27.08
N TYR A 481 -49.14 4.91 26.99
CA TYR A 481 -47.86 5.59 26.66
C TYR A 481 -47.88 6.15 25.24
N ILE A 482 -48.40 5.40 24.26
CA ILE A 482 -48.54 5.90 22.88
C ILE A 482 -49.44 7.13 22.83
N SER A 483 -50.52 7.19 23.64
CA SER A 483 -51.39 8.37 23.71
C SER A 483 -50.67 9.60 24.29
N GLN A 484 -49.70 9.42 25.19
CA GLN A 484 -48.83 10.49 25.69
C GLN A 484 -47.87 11.05 24.62
N ALA A 485 -47.61 10.28 23.57
CA ALA A 485 -46.86 10.68 22.38
C ALA A 485 -47.78 11.21 21.23
N GLY A 486 -48.98 11.65 21.58
CA GLY A 486 -49.97 12.19 20.62
C GLY A 486 -50.70 11.10 19.83
N GLY A 487 -50.53 9.80 20.15
CA GLY A 487 -51.11 8.70 19.44
C GLY A 487 -50.23 8.15 18.29
N PHE A 488 -50.83 7.24 17.52
CA PHE A 488 -50.17 6.64 16.37
C PHE A 488 -50.13 7.63 15.19
N ALA A 489 -49.01 7.68 14.50
CA ALA A 489 -48.91 8.36 13.21
C ALA A 489 -49.73 7.64 12.12
N ASN A 490 -50.06 8.33 11.03
CA ASN A 490 -50.89 7.80 9.94
C ASN A 490 -50.31 6.55 9.27
N ASN A 491 -48.98 6.47 9.25
CA ASN A 491 -48.24 5.33 8.69
C ASN A 491 -47.83 4.28 9.71
N ALA A 492 -48.44 4.30 10.91
CA ALA A 492 -48.09 3.37 11.99
C ALA A 492 -48.64 1.95 11.76
N ARG A 493 -47.84 0.93 12.06
CA ARG A 493 -48.22 -0.46 12.12
C ARG A 493 -48.68 -0.82 13.55
N LYS A 494 -49.90 -0.43 13.87
CA LYS A 494 -50.48 -0.43 15.24
C LYS A 494 -50.43 -1.80 15.96
N SER A 495 -50.47 -2.91 15.22
CA SER A 495 -50.47 -4.27 15.77
C SER A 495 -49.09 -4.86 16.04
N ARG A 496 -48.00 -4.14 15.72
CA ARG A 496 -46.64 -4.66 15.82
C ARG A 496 -45.71 -3.79 16.63
N ALA A 497 -46.23 -3.09 17.64
CA ALA A 497 -45.36 -2.42 18.60
C ALA A 497 -44.53 -3.44 19.38
N PHE A 498 -43.31 -3.06 19.73
CA PHE A 498 -42.43 -3.86 20.55
C PHE A 498 -41.78 -2.98 21.63
N ILE A 499 -41.23 -3.63 22.64
CA ILE A 499 -40.58 -2.99 23.78
C ILE A 499 -39.11 -3.40 23.77
N ILE A 500 -38.23 -2.44 23.95
CA ILE A 500 -36.82 -2.65 24.18
C ILE A 500 -36.54 -2.32 25.63
N TYR A 501 -36.03 -3.30 26.36
CA TYR A 501 -35.65 -3.13 27.78
C TYR A 501 -34.24 -2.56 27.90
N MET A 502 -33.93 -1.98 29.06
CA MET A 502 -32.59 -1.42 29.31
C MET A 502 -31.48 -2.46 29.22
N ASN A 503 -31.77 -3.73 29.50
CA ASN A 503 -30.83 -4.85 29.35
C ASN A 503 -30.59 -5.29 27.90
N GLY A 504 -31.24 -4.62 26.91
CA GLY A 504 -31.12 -4.94 25.48
C GLY A 504 -32.08 -6.03 25.00
N GLN A 505 -32.88 -6.62 25.86
CA GLN A 505 -33.93 -7.59 25.44
C GLN A 505 -35.04 -6.88 24.71
N VAL A 506 -35.61 -7.58 23.72
CA VAL A 506 -36.71 -7.07 22.89
C VAL A 506 -37.91 -8.00 23.03
N ALA A 507 -39.07 -7.44 23.30
CA ALA A 507 -40.31 -8.19 23.41
C ALA A 507 -41.42 -7.61 22.53
N LYS A 508 -42.13 -8.48 21.82
CA LYS A 508 -43.34 -8.08 21.10
C LYS A 508 -44.49 -7.83 22.08
N VAL A 509 -45.18 -6.71 21.91
CA VAL A 509 -46.35 -6.39 22.76
C VAL A 509 -47.42 -7.44 22.61
N LYS A 510 -47.80 -8.07 23.72
CA LYS A 510 -48.93 -9.03 23.80
C LYS A 510 -50.07 -8.41 24.58
N GLY A 511 -51.30 -8.50 24.05
CA GLY A 511 -52.47 -7.94 24.70
C GLY A 511 -52.40 -6.44 24.95
N SER A 512 -52.70 -6.02 26.18
CA SER A 512 -52.56 -4.59 26.57
C SER A 512 -51.15 -4.15 26.87
N GLY A 513 -50.19 -5.08 27.00
CA GLY A 513 -48.81 -4.84 27.34
C GLY A 513 -48.57 -4.27 28.75
N ARG A 514 -49.56 -4.25 29.64
CA ARG A 514 -49.41 -3.63 30.98
C ARG A 514 -48.28 -4.21 31.80
N ASN A 515 -48.16 -5.53 31.84
CA ASN A 515 -47.16 -6.23 32.61
C ASN A 515 -45.80 -6.35 31.91
N MET A 516 -45.67 -5.71 30.73
CA MET A 516 -44.46 -5.73 29.93
C MET A 516 -43.68 -4.39 29.99
N ILE A 517 -44.33 -3.34 30.51
CA ILE A 517 -43.68 -2.03 30.63
C ILE A 517 -42.88 -2.00 31.94
N GLU A 518 -41.61 -1.72 31.81
CA GLU A 518 -40.67 -1.53 32.92
C GLU A 518 -40.07 -0.13 32.89
N PRO A 519 -39.63 0.39 34.04
CA PRO A 519 -38.90 1.67 34.08
C PRO A 519 -37.70 1.62 33.15
N GLY A 520 -37.50 2.70 32.41
CA GLY A 520 -36.38 2.85 31.47
C GLY A 520 -36.55 2.13 30.12
N CYS A 521 -37.68 1.41 29.89
CA CYS A 521 -37.90 0.75 28.61
C CYS A 521 -38.26 1.75 27.48
N GLU A 522 -38.08 1.29 26.25
CA GLU A 522 -38.48 2.02 25.05
C GLU A 522 -39.56 1.27 24.29
N ILE A 523 -40.66 1.98 24.02
CA ILE A 523 -41.76 1.48 23.19
C ILE A 523 -41.51 1.95 21.76
N VAL A 524 -41.44 1.01 20.83
CA VAL A 524 -41.19 1.30 19.43
C VAL A 524 -42.38 0.87 18.58
N VAL A 525 -42.89 1.83 17.78
CA VAL A 525 -44.00 1.61 16.85
C VAL A 525 -43.45 1.59 15.42
N PRO A 526 -43.51 0.44 14.71
CA PRO A 526 -42.99 0.37 13.35
C PRO A 526 -43.86 1.13 12.33
N VAL A 527 -43.22 1.56 11.22
CA VAL A 527 -43.87 2.20 10.06
C VAL A 527 -44.49 1.12 9.16
N LYS A 528 -45.61 1.42 8.50
CA LYS A 528 -46.13 0.66 7.35
C LYS A 528 -45.36 1.06 6.10
N ASP A 529 -44.77 0.10 5.41
CA ASP A 529 -44.23 0.36 4.07
C ASP A 529 -45.34 0.27 3.00
N LYS A 530 -45.13 0.97 1.86
CA LYS A 530 -46.10 0.98 0.73
C LYS A 530 -46.39 -0.43 0.19
N ASN A 531 -45.48 -1.37 0.40
CA ASN A 531 -45.60 -2.78 -0.02
C ASN A 531 -45.93 -3.77 1.11
N GLY A 532 -46.40 -3.29 2.29
CA GLY A 532 -46.74 -4.16 3.43
C GLY A 532 -45.53 -4.79 4.16
N ARG A 533 -44.29 -4.51 3.72
CA ARG A 533 -43.04 -4.94 4.37
C ARG A 533 -42.56 -3.87 5.33
N MET A 534 -41.80 -4.23 6.33
CA MET A 534 -41.27 -3.26 7.28
C MET A 534 -40.04 -2.53 6.73
N ASN A 535 -39.96 -1.20 6.97
CA ASN A 535 -38.79 -0.42 6.61
C ASN A 535 -37.72 -0.63 7.68
N PHE A 536 -36.65 -1.33 7.30
CA PHE A 536 -35.54 -1.69 8.17
C PHE A 536 -34.73 -0.47 8.64
N GLN A 537 -34.70 0.62 7.86
CA GLN A 537 -34.03 1.87 8.26
C GLN A 537 -34.63 2.47 9.54
N THR A 538 -35.92 2.35 9.74
CA THR A 538 -36.61 2.82 10.97
C THR A 538 -36.17 1.98 12.17
N ILE A 539 -35.93 0.68 11.96
CA ILE A 539 -35.51 -0.25 13.03
C ILE A 539 -34.03 0.01 13.39
N LEU A 540 -33.15 0.23 12.39
CA LEU A 540 -31.76 0.53 12.58
C LEU A 540 -31.53 1.90 13.22
N GLY A 541 -32.25 2.94 12.81
CA GLY A 541 -32.16 4.28 13.40
C GLY A 541 -32.53 4.31 14.88
N ILE A 542 -33.36 3.36 15.32
CA ILE A 542 -33.77 3.21 16.71
C ILE A 542 -32.75 2.36 17.49
N ALA A 543 -32.23 1.31 16.89
CA ALA A 543 -31.19 0.47 17.50
C ALA A 543 -29.87 1.23 17.73
N SER A 544 -29.55 2.25 16.90
CA SER A 544 -28.38 3.12 17.08
C SER A 544 -28.41 3.94 18.37
N SER A 545 -29.59 4.18 18.93
CA SER A 545 -29.72 4.87 20.21
C SER A 545 -29.32 4.03 21.44
N ILE A 546 -29.09 2.73 21.26
CA ILE A 546 -28.84 1.74 22.34
C ILE A 546 -27.42 1.18 22.34
N GLY A 547 -26.58 1.58 21.38
CA GLY A 547 -25.13 1.31 21.39
C GLY A 547 -24.71 -0.16 21.13
N SER A 548 -25.55 -0.99 20.48
CA SER A 548 -25.15 -2.32 20.02
C SER A 548 -26.04 -2.84 18.89
N LEU A 549 -25.65 -2.53 17.67
CA LEU A 549 -26.47 -2.69 16.46
C LEU A 549 -26.64 -4.13 15.96
N GLY A 550 -25.66 -5.02 16.19
CA GLY A 550 -25.61 -6.30 15.49
C GLY A 550 -26.68 -7.32 15.93
N LEU A 551 -26.78 -7.60 17.22
CA LEU A 551 -27.68 -8.63 17.74
C LEU A 551 -29.10 -8.13 17.96
N THR A 552 -29.26 -6.86 18.30
CA THR A 552 -30.59 -6.25 18.48
C THR A 552 -31.35 -6.21 17.17
N ALA A 553 -30.68 -5.92 16.05
CA ALA A 553 -31.30 -5.92 14.71
C ALA A 553 -31.71 -7.34 14.28
N ALA A 554 -30.87 -8.36 14.53
CA ALA A 554 -31.20 -9.75 14.23
C ALA A 554 -32.34 -10.29 15.11
N SER A 555 -32.36 -9.94 16.40
CA SER A 555 -33.44 -10.28 17.32
C SER A 555 -34.75 -9.61 16.94
N ILE A 556 -34.72 -8.35 16.54
CA ILE A 556 -35.88 -7.60 16.05
C ILE A 556 -36.38 -8.19 14.74
N ALA A 557 -35.50 -8.53 13.79
CA ALA A 557 -35.92 -9.14 12.52
C ALA A 557 -36.61 -10.51 12.72
N ASN A 558 -36.15 -11.33 13.67
CA ASN A 558 -36.76 -12.61 14.01
C ASN A 558 -38.12 -12.48 14.72
N ILE A 559 -38.32 -11.45 15.53
CA ILE A 559 -39.59 -11.15 16.21
C ILE A 559 -40.63 -10.60 15.24
N LEU A 560 -40.18 -10.06 14.11
CA LEU A 560 -41.00 -9.37 13.13
C LEU A 560 -41.42 -10.26 11.95
N LYS A 561 -40.84 -11.44 11.81
CA LYS A 561 -41.40 -12.55 11.02
C LYS A 561 -42.58 -13.16 11.73
#